data_4e53147ebfbce00bcafe0a99ef94ddbb
#
_entry.id   4e53147ebfbce00bcafe0a99ef94ddbb
#
_cell.length_a   1.000
_cell.length_b   1.000
_cell.length_c   1.000
_cell.angle_alpha   90.00
_cell.angle_beta   90.00
_cell.angle_gamma   90.00
#
_symmetry.space_group_name_H-M   'P 1'
#
loop_
_entity.id
_entity.type
_entity.pdbx_description
1 polymer ?
#
loop_
_entity_poly.entity_id
_entity_poly.type
_entity_poly.pdbx_seq_one_letter_code
_entity_poly.pdbx_strand_id
1 'polypeptide(L)'
;MWLEKYRRNRSIDETSDDSYEPFLSASELEEADEKALGTKRNRRRRFSYFTCGTLWGSTFLFLLLLFSIIFSIVRSFWGVEEDPDSIFTGWGKDGSGTESLAWYPTDFLRDVTPVPCHSHNDYWRRIPLFSALRVGCVGVEADVWLFGNSSELYVGHDRAALTPHRTLQSLYVNPLVDIIERNNPQTPFYNSSGTHRGVFDTDPDQTLVLLIDIKTDGAKTLPQVEAQLEPLRARDWLTYIKDGVIHERPITVVGTGRTPFDMLMQNSTYRDIFFDAPLKELYEDPNIPDTGENNEPYVYNRTNSLYASVNFRRAIGSVWTDLSEGQLRLIRGQIKGAHKRGLKVRYWNTPAWPVIRRNKIWHTLMAEGADILNVDDLKAATRKRW
;
A
#
# COMPACT_ATOMS: atom_id res chain seq x y z
N MET A 1 -48.05 -30.76 14.82
CA MET A 1 -48.08 -31.38 16.17
C MET A 1 -48.12 -30.26 17.22
N TRP A 2 -49.22 -29.46 17.24
CA TRP A 2 -49.48 -28.40 18.24
C TRP A 2 -50.90 -27.85 18.12
N LEU A 3 -51.92 -28.75 17.86
CA LEU A 3 -53.33 -28.38 17.73
C LEU A 3 -54.24 -29.46 18.39
N GLU A 4 -53.88 -29.98 19.57
CA GLU A 4 -54.71 -30.90 20.31
C GLU A 4 -54.47 -30.75 21.80
N LYS A 5 -54.94 -29.64 22.39
CA LYS A 5 -55.06 -29.54 23.87
C LYS A 5 -55.99 -28.40 24.31
N TYR A 6 -57.22 -28.40 23.87
CA TYR A 6 -58.27 -27.60 24.57
C TYR A 6 -59.65 -28.16 24.28
N ARG A 7 -59.91 -29.36 24.76
CA ARG A 7 -61.25 -29.90 24.88
C ARG A 7 -61.29 -30.85 26.06
N ARG A 8 -61.67 -30.33 27.27
CA ARG A 8 -62.36 -31.08 28.30
C ARG A 8 -62.63 -30.17 29.51
N ASN A 9 -63.89 -30.30 29.94
CA ASN A 9 -64.54 -29.92 31.17
C ASN A 9 -65.42 -28.69 31.16
N ARG A 10 -66.67 -28.96 30.91
CA ARG A 10 -67.84 -28.34 31.57
C ARG A 10 -68.74 -29.43 31.97
N SER A 11 -68.76 -29.73 33.27
CA SER A 11 -69.86 -30.41 33.95
C SER A 11 -70.90 -29.36 34.28
N ILE A 12 -72.12 -29.75 34.00
CA ILE A 12 -73.39 -29.07 34.26
C ILE A 12 -73.65 -29.14 35.79
N ASP A 13 -74.02 -28.00 36.38
CA ASP A 13 -74.73 -27.98 37.59
C ASP A 13 -75.90 -26.98 37.47
N GLU A 14 -77.13 -27.49 37.45
CA GLU A 14 -78.35 -26.74 37.53
C GLU A 14 -78.60 -26.31 38.96
N THR A 15 -78.74 -25.00 39.20
CA THR A 15 -79.63 -24.49 40.21
C THR A 15 -80.20 -23.14 39.78
N SER A 16 -81.52 -23.11 39.79
CA SER A 16 -82.44 -22.01 39.54
C SER A 16 -82.18 -20.80 40.48
N ASP A 17 -82.13 -19.59 39.86
CA ASP A 17 -82.72 -18.43 40.54
C ASP A 17 -83.26 -17.45 39.52
N ASP A 18 -84.58 -17.18 39.58
CA ASP A 18 -85.29 -16.23 38.75
C ASP A 18 -85.02 -14.80 39.25
N SER A 19 -84.22 -14.07 38.49
CA SER A 19 -84.18 -12.60 38.58
C SER A 19 -84.39 -12.01 37.20
N TYR A 20 -85.58 -11.40 37.04
CA TYR A 20 -85.95 -10.63 35.84
C TYR A 20 -84.94 -9.50 35.59
N GLU A 21 -84.18 -9.61 34.54
CA GLU A 21 -83.52 -8.45 33.93
C GLU A 21 -84.46 -7.79 32.91
N PRO A 22 -84.60 -6.47 32.92
CA PRO A 22 -85.43 -5.78 31.97
C PRO A 22 -84.84 -5.86 30.59
N PHE A 23 -85.60 -6.40 29.66
CA PHE A 23 -85.21 -6.35 28.20
C PHE A 23 -85.04 -4.89 27.77
N LEU A 24 -83.86 -4.52 27.36
CA LEU A 24 -83.59 -3.25 26.68
C LEU A 24 -84.54 -3.13 25.48
N SER A 25 -85.14 -1.97 25.32
CA SER A 25 -86.00 -1.70 24.15
C SER A 25 -85.20 -1.72 22.84
N ALA A 26 -85.87 -2.07 21.75
CA ALA A 26 -85.24 -2.12 20.44
C ALA A 26 -84.47 -0.83 20.06
N SER A 27 -84.94 0.31 20.58
CA SER A 27 -84.28 1.61 20.40
C SER A 27 -82.98 1.75 21.20
N GLU A 28 -82.87 1.12 22.40
CA GLU A 28 -81.63 1.16 23.19
C GLU A 28 -80.58 0.22 22.63
N LEU A 29 -80.96 -0.87 22.00
CA LEU A 29 -80.05 -1.77 21.27
C LEU A 29 -79.53 -1.12 19.97
N GLU A 30 -80.35 -0.40 19.23
CA GLU A 30 -79.91 0.36 18.06
C GLU A 30 -78.94 1.49 18.44
N GLU A 31 -79.18 2.22 19.55
CA GLU A 31 -78.30 3.28 20.01
C GLU A 31 -76.96 2.74 20.53
N ALA A 32 -76.97 1.55 21.19
CA ALA A 32 -75.74 0.87 21.60
C ALA A 32 -74.90 0.37 20.42
N ASP A 33 -75.55 -0.15 19.37
CA ASP A 33 -74.87 -0.59 18.14
C ASP A 33 -74.30 0.59 17.32
N GLU A 34 -75.06 1.69 17.24
CA GLU A 34 -74.52 2.93 16.59
C GLU A 34 -73.34 3.50 17.33
N LYS A 35 -73.37 3.54 18.69
CA LYS A 35 -72.21 3.97 19.52
C LYS A 35 -71.04 3.02 19.36
N ALA A 36 -71.25 1.70 19.29
CA ALA A 36 -70.21 0.71 19.08
C ALA A 36 -69.60 0.81 17.69
N LEU A 37 -70.38 1.05 16.64
CA LEU A 37 -69.92 1.29 15.27
C LEU A 37 -69.15 2.62 15.15
N GLY A 38 -69.62 3.68 15.81
CA GLY A 38 -68.95 4.99 15.85
C GLY A 38 -67.60 4.92 16.53
N THR A 39 -67.47 4.18 17.63
CA THR A 39 -66.20 3.94 18.36
C THR A 39 -65.23 3.09 17.57
N LYS A 40 -65.69 2.03 16.87
CA LYS A 40 -64.88 1.19 15.98
C LYS A 40 -64.38 1.99 14.77
N ARG A 41 -65.22 2.86 14.18
CA ARG A 41 -64.85 3.74 13.06
C ARG A 41 -63.86 4.81 13.44
N ASN A 42 -63.98 5.41 14.62
CA ASN A 42 -63.02 6.40 15.15
C ASN A 42 -61.68 5.75 15.54
N ARG A 43 -61.69 4.55 16.09
CA ARG A 43 -60.48 3.78 16.43
C ARG A 43 -59.70 3.37 15.16
N ARG A 44 -60.42 2.93 14.09
CA ARG A 44 -59.81 2.63 12.78
C ARG A 44 -59.24 3.88 12.13
N ARG A 45 -59.93 5.04 12.16
CA ARG A 45 -59.42 6.31 11.67
C ARG A 45 -58.15 6.77 12.42
N ARG A 46 -58.17 6.74 13.76
CA ARG A 46 -56.96 7.10 14.57
C ARG A 46 -55.80 6.16 14.31
N PHE A 47 -56.03 4.88 14.15
CA PHE A 47 -54.96 3.91 13.82
C PHE A 47 -54.42 4.15 12.42
N SER A 48 -55.28 4.47 11.43
CA SER A 48 -54.87 4.83 10.06
C SER A 48 -54.04 6.12 10.04
N TYR A 49 -54.42 7.15 10.78
CA TYR A 49 -53.63 8.39 10.87
C TYR A 49 -52.28 8.17 11.58
N PHE A 50 -52.24 7.33 12.61
CA PHE A 50 -50.99 7.00 13.31
C PHE A 50 -50.04 6.21 12.41
N THR A 51 -50.53 5.17 11.73
CA THR A 51 -49.73 4.39 10.77
C THR A 51 -49.30 5.21 9.57
N CYS A 52 -50.15 6.08 9.04
CA CYS A 52 -49.81 6.99 7.95
C CYS A 52 -48.74 8.00 8.42
N GLY A 53 -48.87 8.58 9.60
CA GLY A 53 -47.89 9.51 10.17
C GLY A 53 -46.54 8.88 10.43
N THR A 54 -46.49 7.63 10.94
CA THR A 54 -45.25 6.89 11.14
C THR A 54 -44.58 6.51 9.82
N LEU A 55 -45.37 6.12 8.80
CA LEU A 55 -44.85 5.85 7.45
C LEU A 55 -44.28 7.11 6.81
N TRP A 56 -44.96 8.24 6.89
CA TRP A 56 -44.47 9.51 6.37
C TRP A 56 -43.22 9.99 7.14
N GLY A 57 -43.16 9.84 8.45
CA GLY A 57 -42.02 10.18 9.27
C GLY A 57 -40.80 9.34 8.95
N SER A 58 -40.97 8.02 8.79
CA SER A 58 -39.86 7.12 8.41
C SER A 58 -39.39 7.36 6.97
N THR A 59 -40.30 7.62 6.05
CA THR A 59 -39.93 7.99 4.66
C THR A 59 -39.14 9.31 4.62
N PHE A 60 -39.56 10.31 5.37
CA PHE A 60 -38.86 11.58 5.46
C PHE A 60 -37.46 11.42 6.06
N LEU A 61 -37.33 10.64 7.15
CA LEU A 61 -36.02 10.34 7.75
C LEU A 61 -35.11 9.59 6.78
N PHE A 62 -35.66 8.62 6.06
CA PHE A 62 -34.91 7.90 5.04
C PHE A 62 -34.40 8.82 3.92
N LEU A 63 -35.25 9.74 3.44
CA LEU A 63 -34.87 10.73 2.43
C LEU A 63 -33.79 11.70 2.95
N LEU A 64 -33.88 12.12 4.21
CA LEU A 64 -32.83 12.93 4.84
C LEU A 64 -31.50 12.20 4.93
N LEU A 65 -31.49 10.92 5.34
CA LEU A 65 -30.30 10.10 5.39
C LEU A 65 -29.71 9.90 4.00
N LEU A 66 -30.56 9.59 3.02
CA LEU A 66 -30.13 9.45 1.63
C LEU A 66 -29.52 10.75 1.08
N PHE A 67 -30.18 11.88 1.34
CA PHE A 67 -29.65 13.21 0.99
C PHE A 67 -28.30 13.50 1.67
N SER A 68 -28.16 13.17 2.95
CA SER A 68 -26.91 13.34 3.70
C SER A 68 -25.79 12.48 3.13
N ILE A 69 -26.08 11.23 2.75
CA ILE A 69 -25.12 10.34 2.09
C ILE A 69 -24.71 10.90 0.73
N ILE A 70 -25.67 11.27 -0.10
CA ILE A 70 -25.40 11.85 -1.43
C ILE A 70 -24.59 13.15 -1.27
N PHE A 71 -24.98 14.03 -0.34
CA PHE A 71 -24.25 15.27 -0.08
C PHE A 71 -22.81 15.00 0.39
N SER A 72 -22.59 14.01 1.26
CA SER A 72 -21.25 13.62 1.70
C SER A 72 -20.41 13.05 0.56
N ILE A 73 -21.02 12.24 -0.31
CA ILE A 73 -20.35 11.73 -1.52
C ILE A 73 -19.98 12.88 -2.45
N VAL A 74 -20.92 13.76 -2.77
CA VAL A 74 -20.70 14.94 -3.63
C VAL A 74 -19.61 15.84 -3.05
N ARG A 75 -19.66 16.12 -1.76
CA ARG A 75 -18.64 16.92 -1.07
C ARG A 75 -17.27 16.24 -1.08
N SER A 76 -17.22 14.91 -1.02
CA SER A 76 -15.97 14.14 -1.15
C SER A 76 -15.34 14.27 -2.54
N PHE A 77 -16.15 14.45 -3.57
CA PHE A 77 -15.67 14.67 -4.95
C PHE A 77 -15.30 16.15 -5.20
N TRP A 78 -15.92 17.12 -4.50
CA TRP A 78 -15.63 18.54 -4.64
C TRP A 78 -14.56 19.07 -3.68
N GLY A 79 -14.13 18.27 -2.73
CA GLY A 79 -13.03 18.63 -1.82
C GLY A 79 -11.65 18.43 -2.47
N VAL A 80 -11.45 18.89 -3.69
CA VAL A 80 -10.10 19.17 -4.19
C VAL A 80 -9.69 20.45 -3.45
N GLU A 81 -8.83 20.30 -2.45
CA GLU A 81 -8.06 21.44 -1.94
C GLU A 81 -7.34 22.03 -3.15
N GLU A 82 -7.76 23.20 -3.59
CA GLU A 82 -7.03 23.95 -4.59
C GLU A 82 -5.65 24.20 -3.99
N ASP A 83 -4.60 23.79 -4.70
CA ASP A 83 -3.24 24.11 -4.35
C ASP A 83 -3.16 25.66 -4.32
N PRO A 84 -2.82 26.28 -3.18
CA PRO A 84 -2.71 27.74 -3.09
C PRO A 84 -1.83 28.34 -4.17
N ASP A 85 -0.85 27.55 -4.65
CA ASP A 85 0.07 27.97 -5.70
C ASP A 85 -0.57 27.94 -7.11
N SER A 86 -1.75 27.33 -7.25
CA SER A 86 -2.46 27.23 -8.54
C SER A 86 -2.81 28.58 -9.18
N ILE A 87 -2.95 29.63 -8.36
CA ILE A 87 -3.18 31.01 -8.83
C ILE A 87 -1.94 31.63 -9.51
N PHE A 88 -0.73 31.10 -9.22
CA PHE A 88 0.53 31.59 -9.78
C PHE A 88 0.96 30.80 -11.03
N THR A 89 0.05 30.48 -11.92
CA THR A 89 0.27 29.62 -13.08
C THR A 89 1.38 30.07 -14.04
N GLY A 90 1.75 31.37 -13.99
CA GLY A 90 2.82 31.96 -14.77
C GLY A 90 4.17 32.04 -14.06
N TRP A 91 4.24 31.70 -12.76
CA TRP A 91 5.47 31.81 -11.98
C TRP A 91 6.57 30.87 -12.52
N GLY A 92 7.74 31.41 -12.74
CA GLY A 92 8.89 30.65 -13.23
C GLY A 92 8.82 30.19 -14.68
N LYS A 93 7.78 30.57 -15.44
CA LYS A 93 7.69 30.26 -16.88
C LYS A 93 8.45 31.26 -17.70
N ASP A 94 8.96 30.81 -18.86
CA ASP A 94 9.66 31.67 -19.82
C ASP A 94 8.82 32.90 -20.19
N GLY A 95 9.41 34.09 -20.11
CA GLY A 95 8.74 35.35 -20.38
C GLY A 95 7.88 35.92 -19.26
N SER A 96 7.83 35.26 -18.08
CA SER A 96 7.11 35.78 -16.92
C SER A 96 7.87 36.85 -16.13
N GLY A 97 9.18 36.98 -16.33
CA GLY A 97 10.08 37.81 -15.54
C GLY A 97 10.37 37.22 -14.14
N THR A 98 9.92 36.04 -13.86
CA THR A 98 10.12 35.34 -12.56
C THR A 98 10.93 34.06 -12.69
N GLU A 99 11.51 33.79 -13.86
CA GLU A 99 12.24 32.55 -14.16
C GLU A 99 13.37 32.28 -13.18
N SER A 100 14.18 33.31 -12.90
CA SER A 100 15.29 33.21 -11.97
C SER A 100 14.89 33.09 -10.50
N LEU A 101 13.66 33.49 -10.16
CA LEU A 101 13.13 33.45 -8.80
C LEU A 101 12.50 32.11 -8.44
N ALA A 102 12.05 31.38 -9.45
CA ALA A 102 11.39 30.10 -9.26
C ALA A 102 12.35 28.90 -9.24
N TRP A 103 13.60 29.13 -9.59
CA TRP A 103 14.59 28.08 -9.65
C TRP A 103 15.35 27.94 -8.33
N TYR A 104 15.35 26.70 -7.79
CA TYR A 104 16.16 26.32 -6.64
C TYR A 104 17.23 25.31 -7.09
N PRO A 105 18.49 25.46 -6.66
CA PRO A 105 19.53 24.45 -6.92
C PRO A 105 19.20 23.08 -6.37
N THR A 106 18.63 23.04 -5.17
CA THR A 106 18.11 21.86 -4.48
C THR A 106 16.59 21.95 -4.33
N ASP A 107 16.02 21.33 -3.33
CA ASP A 107 14.60 21.43 -2.93
C ASP A 107 13.64 20.77 -3.94
N PHE A 108 14.14 19.84 -4.77
CA PHE A 108 13.30 19.09 -5.71
C PHE A 108 12.19 18.33 -4.97
N LEU A 109 12.50 17.77 -3.80
CA LEU A 109 11.58 17.06 -2.92
C LEU A 109 11.41 17.78 -1.56
N ARG A 110 11.35 19.09 -1.58
CA ARG A 110 11.38 19.98 -0.41
C ARG A 110 10.54 19.53 0.79
N ASP A 111 9.31 19.08 0.55
CA ASP A 111 8.38 18.71 1.61
C ASP A 111 8.23 17.19 1.77
N VAL A 112 9.11 16.42 1.13
CA VAL A 112 9.00 14.96 1.11
C VAL A 112 9.91 14.34 2.16
N THR A 113 9.32 13.67 3.14
CA THR A 113 10.05 12.85 4.09
C THR A 113 10.18 11.41 3.56
N PRO A 114 11.37 10.81 3.57
CA PRO A 114 11.53 9.41 3.20
C PRO A 114 10.69 8.47 4.05
N VAL A 115 10.08 7.49 3.40
CA VAL A 115 9.22 6.45 4.00
C VAL A 115 9.77 5.09 3.59
N PRO A 116 9.84 4.09 4.47
CA PRO A 116 10.34 2.76 4.16
C PRO A 116 9.36 1.98 3.27
N CYS A 117 9.08 2.50 2.08
CA CYS A 117 8.30 1.85 1.05
C CYS A 117 9.10 1.68 -0.24
N HIS A 118 8.77 0.60 -0.97
CA HIS A 118 9.33 0.27 -2.26
C HIS A 118 8.21 0.27 -3.31
N SER A 119 8.34 1.10 -4.33
CA SER A 119 7.39 1.16 -5.44
C SER A 119 7.52 -0.09 -6.31
N HIS A 120 6.62 -1.05 -6.12
CA HIS A 120 6.54 -2.29 -6.88
C HIS A 120 6.08 -2.01 -8.31
N ASN A 121 6.72 -2.63 -9.30
CA ASN A 121 6.45 -2.36 -10.72
C ASN A 121 6.41 -0.84 -11.02
N ASP A 122 7.40 -0.10 -10.53
CA ASP A 122 7.40 1.37 -10.60
C ASP A 122 7.20 1.92 -12.02
N TYR A 123 7.68 1.22 -13.02
CA TYR A 123 7.50 1.54 -14.43
C TYR A 123 6.03 1.56 -14.90
N TRP A 124 5.08 1.04 -14.12
CA TRP A 124 3.63 1.17 -14.35
C TRP A 124 3.07 2.51 -13.90
N ARG A 125 3.81 3.26 -13.09
CA ARG A 125 3.37 4.59 -12.67
C ARG A 125 3.16 5.49 -13.88
N ARG A 126 2.26 6.45 -13.76
CA ARG A 126 2.06 7.48 -14.81
C ARG A 126 3.37 8.20 -15.11
N ILE A 127 4.16 8.49 -14.08
CA ILE A 127 5.49 9.07 -14.17
C ILE A 127 6.43 8.21 -13.32
N PRO A 128 7.06 7.17 -13.92
CA PRO A 128 7.98 6.29 -13.21
C PRO A 128 9.07 7.08 -12.48
N LEU A 129 9.62 6.53 -11.42
CA LEU A 129 10.56 7.15 -10.51
C LEU A 129 9.94 8.36 -9.77
N PHE A 130 9.52 9.40 -10.48
CA PHE A 130 9.03 10.65 -9.88
C PHE A 130 7.78 10.48 -9.01
N SER A 131 6.86 9.61 -9.42
CA SER A 131 5.67 9.32 -8.60
C SER A 131 6.03 8.67 -7.27
N ALA A 132 7.03 7.80 -7.24
CA ALA A 132 7.52 7.15 -6.02
C ALA A 132 8.29 8.14 -5.14
N LEU A 133 9.19 8.93 -5.73
CA LEU A 133 9.96 9.95 -5.01
C LEU A 133 9.04 11.00 -4.37
N ARG A 134 8.03 11.48 -5.10
CA ARG A 134 7.08 12.51 -4.62
C ARG A 134 6.30 12.09 -3.37
N VAL A 135 6.13 10.81 -3.15
CA VAL A 135 5.47 10.29 -1.93
C VAL A 135 6.45 9.78 -0.88
N GLY A 136 7.74 9.85 -1.14
CA GLY A 136 8.80 9.50 -0.20
C GLY A 136 9.27 8.04 -0.22
N CYS A 137 8.86 7.20 -1.20
CA CYS A 137 9.35 5.83 -1.26
C CYS A 137 10.86 5.77 -1.50
N VAL A 138 11.56 4.99 -0.68
CA VAL A 138 13.03 4.84 -0.71
C VAL A 138 13.50 3.73 -1.64
N GLY A 139 12.63 3.15 -2.43
CA GLY A 139 12.96 2.13 -3.42
C GLY A 139 12.01 2.12 -4.61
N VAL A 140 12.56 1.81 -5.79
CA VAL A 140 11.85 1.69 -7.07
C VAL A 140 12.29 0.44 -7.79
N GLU A 141 11.39 -0.17 -8.58
CA GLU A 141 11.63 -1.41 -9.32
C GLU A 141 11.59 -1.19 -10.83
N ALA A 142 12.60 -1.71 -11.53
CA ALA A 142 12.74 -1.71 -12.98
C ALA A 142 12.88 -3.14 -13.51
N ASP A 143 11.86 -3.63 -14.23
CA ASP A 143 11.89 -4.93 -14.93
C ASP A 143 12.60 -4.77 -16.29
N VAL A 144 13.79 -5.33 -16.43
CA VAL A 144 14.64 -5.11 -17.60
C VAL A 144 14.67 -6.31 -18.56
N TRP A 145 14.62 -5.99 -19.85
CA TRP A 145 14.61 -6.95 -20.96
C TRP A 145 15.72 -6.61 -21.95
N LEU A 146 16.54 -7.62 -22.28
CA LEU A 146 17.56 -7.53 -23.32
C LEU A 146 17.16 -8.38 -24.53
N PHE A 147 17.26 -7.84 -25.75
CA PHE A 147 16.93 -8.56 -26.98
C PHE A 147 18.07 -8.52 -28.01
N GLY A 148 18.31 -9.67 -28.61
CA GLY A 148 19.28 -9.79 -29.71
C GLY A 148 20.68 -9.35 -29.28
N ASN A 149 21.31 -8.55 -30.13
CA ASN A 149 22.64 -7.96 -29.92
C ASN A 149 22.53 -6.48 -29.48
N SER A 150 21.36 -6.05 -29.00
CA SER A 150 21.17 -4.69 -28.48
C SER A 150 21.94 -4.50 -27.20
N SER A 151 22.42 -3.29 -26.93
CA SER A 151 22.88 -2.86 -25.60
C SER A 151 21.77 -2.20 -24.78
N GLU A 152 20.58 -1.97 -25.40
CA GLU A 152 19.46 -1.34 -24.73
C GLU A 152 18.73 -2.30 -23.82
N LEU A 153 18.40 -1.83 -22.62
CA LEU A 153 17.58 -2.51 -21.63
C LEU A 153 16.19 -1.89 -21.61
N TYR A 154 15.25 -2.56 -22.26
CA TYR A 154 13.85 -2.12 -22.28
C TYR A 154 13.18 -2.42 -20.96
N VAL A 155 12.27 -1.53 -20.54
CA VAL A 155 11.60 -1.65 -19.23
C VAL A 155 10.10 -1.86 -19.38
N GLY A 156 9.60 -2.92 -18.75
CA GLY A 156 8.18 -3.25 -18.72
C GLY A 156 7.91 -4.64 -18.13
N HIS A 157 6.67 -4.88 -17.74
CA HIS A 157 6.28 -6.12 -17.05
C HIS A 157 6.31 -7.36 -17.94
N ASP A 158 5.84 -7.19 -19.15
CA ASP A 158 5.83 -8.24 -20.18
C ASP A 158 6.25 -7.68 -21.54
N ARG A 159 6.46 -8.57 -22.50
CA ARG A 159 6.93 -8.20 -23.84
C ARG A 159 5.97 -7.29 -24.60
N ALA A 160 4.67 -7.39 -24.35
CA ALA A 160 3.66 -6.59 -25.03
C ALA A 160 3.65 -5.13 -24.56
N ALA A 161 4.14 -4.89 -23.33
CA ALA A 161 4.24 -3.56 -22.74
C ALA A 161 5.52 -2.78 -23.13
N LEU A 162 6.47 -3.41 -23.83
CA LEU A 162 7.74 -2.79 -24.16
C LEU A 162 7.60 -1.79 -25.30
N THR A 163 8.33 -0.68 -25.18
CA THR A 163 8.44 0.33 -26.25
C THR A 163 9.89 0.79 -26.38
N PRO A 164 10.31 1.28 -27.56
CA PRO A 164 11.70 1.74 -27.79
C PRO A 164 12.12 2.90 -26.88
N HIS A 165 11.16 3.68 -26.37
CA HIS A 165 11.43 4.88 -25.57
C HIS A 165 11.48 4.63 -24.06
N ARG A 166 11.06 3.45 -23.60
CA ARG A 166 11.02 3.10 -22.18
C ARG A 166 12.16 2.15 -21.86
N THR A 167 13.29 2.71 -21.50
CA THR A 167 14.54 1.97 -21.21
C THR A 167 15.01 2.25 -19.79
N LEU A 168 15.96 1.46 -19.31
CA LEU A 168 16.57 1.69 -17.98
C LEU A 168 17.20 3.09 -17.92
N GLN A 169 17.84 3.51 -19.00
CA GLN A 169 18.43 4.85 -19.11
C GLN A 169 17.38 5.95 -19.03
N SER A 170 16.34 5.87 -19.88
CA SER A 170 15.36 6.95 -20.00
C SER A 170 14.45 7.11 -18.79
N LEU A 171 14.11 6.01 -18.10
CA LEU A 171 13.16 6.04 -16.98
C LEU A 171 13.84 6.21 -15.61
N TYR A 172 15.10 5.77 -15.48
CA TYR A 172 15.75 5.73 -14.17
C TYR A 172 17.14 6.38 -14.16
N VAL A 173 18.10 5.91 -14.95
CA VAL A 173 19.49 6.34 -14.81
C VAL A 173 19.66 7.83 -15.13
N ASN A 174 19.18 8.30 -16.30
CA ASN A 174 19.30 9.70 -16.67
C ASN A 174 18.54 10.64 -15.72
N PRO A 175 17.27 10.36 -15.35
CA PRO A 175 16.58 11.18 -14.35
C PRO A 175 17.28 11.21 -12.98
N LEU A 176 17.85 10.09 -12.53
CA LEU A 176 18.60 10.06 -11.27
C LEU A 176 19.88 10.89 -11.35
N VAL A 177 20.59 10.84 -12.49
CA VAL A 177 21.74 11.72 -12.73
C VAL A 177 21.32 13.18 -12.64
N ASP A 178 20.25 13.57 -13.33
CA ASP A 178 19.76 14.96 -13.33
C ASP A 178 19.35 15.44 -11.93
N ILE A 179 18.68 14.58 -11.15
CA ILE A 179 18.26 14.92 -9.78
C ILE A 179 19.48 15.10 -8.87
N ILE A 180 20.41 14.14 -8.88
CA ILE A 180 21.57 14.18 -7.97
C ILE A 180 22.52 15.31 -8.37
N GLU A 181 22.72 15.61 -9.67
CA GLU A 181 23.49 16.76 -10.11
C GLU A 181 22.92 18.07 -9.56
N ARG A 182 21.59 18.24 -9.61
CA ARG A 182 20.92 19.43 -9.05
C ARG A 182 21.07 19.52 -7.55
N ASN A 183 21.00 18.39 -6.84
CA ASN A 183 21.17 18.37 -5.37
C ASN A 183 22.61 18.56 -4.92
N ASN A 184 23.58 18.47 -5.85
CA ASN A 184 25.01 18.67 -5.59
C ASN A 184 25.59 19.80 -6.45
N PRO A 185 25.04 21.03 -6.43
CA PRO A 185 25.49 22.10 -7.29
C PRO A 185 26.89 22.59 -6.88
N GLN A 186 27.63 23.07 -7.86
CA GLN A 186 28.87 23.80 -7.62
C GLN A 186 28.58 25.30 -7.66
N THR A 187 28.54 25.95 -6.51
CA THR A 187 28.24 27.39 -6.41
C THR A 187 29.22 28.09 -5.46
N PRO A 188 29.28 29.43 -5.44
CA PRO A 188 30.07 30.13 -4.44
C PRO A 188 29.63 29.86 -2.99
N PHE A 189 28.42 29.32 -2.79
CA PHE A 189 27.83 29.07 -1.47
C PHE A 189 27.93 27.59 -1.05
N TYR A 190 28.11 26.67 -2.00
CA TYR A 190 28.13 25.24 -1.75
C TYR A 190 29.09 24.52 -2.69
N ASN A 191 29.90 23.66 -2.13
CA ASN A 191 30.79 22.77 -2.83
C ASN A 191 30.64 21.37 -2.22
N SER A 192 30.21 20.40 -3.01
CA SER A 192 29.99 19.01 -2.60
C SER A 192 31.28 18.21 -2.39
N SER A 193 32.40 18.85 -2.02
CA SER A 193 33.66 18.15 -1.79
C SER A 193 33.55 17.16 -0.62
N GLY A 194 33.30 15.90 -0.94
CA GLY A 194 33.41 14.76 -0.01
C GLY A 194 32.11 14.05 0.37
N THR A 195 30.95 14.69 0.41
CA THR A 195 29.68 14.01 0.72
C THR A 195 28.64 14.37 -0.31
N HIS A 196 28.15 13.36 -1.04
CA HIS A 196 27.13 13.55 -2.07
C HIS A 196 25.73 13.48 -1.42
N ARG A 197 24.92 14.51 -1.66
CA ARG A 197 23.50 14.51 -1.29
C ARG A 197 22.75 13.55 -2.19
N GLY A 198 21.83 12.78 -1.62
CA GLY A 198 20.96 11.87 -2.33
C GLY A 198 19.79 12.59 -3.02
N VAL A 199 18.72 11.82 -3.24
CA VAL A 199 17.52 12.32 -3.95
C VAL A 199 16.56 13.10 -3.04
N PHE A 200 16.65 12.92 -1.70
CA PHE A 200 15.76 13.55 -0.74
C PHE A 200 16.41 14.76 -0.09
N ASP A 201 15.80 15.94 -0.26
CA ASP A 201 16.31 17.18 0.34
C ASP A 201 16.22 17.18 1.86
N THR A 202 15.18 16.53 2.40
CA THR A 202 14.93 16.44 3.85
C THR A 202 15.84 15.43 4.56
N ASP A 203 16.39 14.47 3.82
CA ASP A 203 17.32 13.45 4.32
C ASP A 203 18.33 13.11 3.22
N PRO A 204 19.36 13.94 3.06
CA PRO A 204 20.35 13.79 1.98
C PRO A 204 21.16 12.50 2.02
N ASP A 205 21.28 11.87 3.18
CA ASP A 205 22.03 10.63 3.38
C ASP A 205 21.20 9.38 3.08
N GLN A 206 19.86 9.54 2.89
CA GLN A 206 18.99 8.42 2.54
C GLN A 206 19.31 7.91 1.14
N THR A 207 19.85 6.71 1.02
CA THR A 207 20.02 6.05 -0.28
C THR A 207 18.68 5.67 -0.90
N LEU A 208 18.55 5.84 -2.21
CA LEU A 208 17.44 5.27 -2.99
C LEU A 208 17.83 3.91 -3.54
N VAL A 209 17.00 2.89 -3.30
CA VAL A 209 17.22 1.56 -3.87
C VAL A 209 16.63 1.49 -5.28
N LEU A 210 17.48 1.22 -6.25
CA LEU A 210 17.10 0.84 -7.61
C LEU A 210 17.14 -0.68 -7.72
N LEU A 211 15.98 -1.33 -7.61
CA LEU A 211 15.84 -2.76 -7.80
C LEU A 211 15.69 -3.09 -9.29
N ILE A 212 16.62 -3.84 -9.83
CA ILE A 212 16.63 -4.26 -11.23
C ILE A 212 16.25 -5.73 -11.34
N ASP A 213 15.06 -5.99 -11.86
CA ASP A 213 14.55 -7.35 -12.09
C ASP A 213 14.90 -7.80 -13.50
N ILE A 214 15.86 -8.69 -13.64
CA ILE A 214 16.29 -9.23 -14.92
C ILE A 214 15.30 -10.27 -15.42
N LYS A 215 14.59 -9.96 -16.52
CA LYS A 215 13.55 -10.82 -17.13
C LYS A 215 14.07 -11.75 -18.21
N THR A 216 15.23 -11.47 -18.78
CA THR A 216 15.87 -12.26 -19.83
C THR A 216 17.04 -13.08 -19.32
N ASP A 217 17.90 -13.62 -20.18
CA ASP A 217 19.08 -14.39 -19.80
C ASP A 217 20.00 -13.53 -18.91
N GLY A 218 20.19 -13.97 -17.66
CA GLY A 218 20.92 -13.20 -16.66
C GLY A 218 22.38 -12.99 -17.02
N ALA A 219 23.04 -14.02 -17.54
CA ALA A 219 24.46 -13.97 -17.89
C ALA A 219 24.75 -12.98 -19.04
N LYS A 220 23.81 -12.79 -19.95
CA LYS A 220 23.92 -11.83 -21.04
C LYS A 220 23.47 -10.44 -20.61
N THR A 221 22.48 -10.36 -19.72
CA THR A 221 21.84 -9.09 -19.35
C THR A 221 22.63 -8.33 -18.29
N LEU A 222 23.23 -9.04 -17.31
CA LEU A 222 23.97 -8.39 -16.22
C LEU A 222 25.10 -7.46 -16.70
N PRO A 223 25.96 -7.85 -17.66
CA PRO A 223 26.99 -6.95 -18.18
C PRO A 223 26.43 -5.67 -18.81
N GLN A 224 25.23 -5.74 -19.41
CA GLN A 224 24.56 -4.55 -19.96
C GLN A 224 23.99 -3.65 -18.85
N VAL A 225 23.49 -4.25 -17.75
CA VAL A 225 23.09 -3.50 -16.55
C VAL A 225 24.31 -2.75 -15.99
N GLU A 226 25.43 -3.44 -15.81
CA GLU A 226 26.68 -2.84 -15.30
C GLU A 226 27.15 -1.68 -16.19
N ALA A 227 27.11 -1.85 -17.52
CA ALA A 227 27.49 -0.81 -18.49
C ALA A 227 26.54 0.40 -18.44
N GLN A 228 25.22 0.17 -18.30
CA GLN A 228 24.25 1.27 -18.25
C GLN A 228 24.24 2.03 -16.92
N LEU A 229 24.83 1.48 -15.87
CA LEU A 229 25.02 2.16 -14.58
C LEU A 229 26.24 3.07 -14.56
N GLU A 230 27.08 3.06 -15.62
CA GLU A 230 28.32 3.87 -15.69
C GLU A 230 28.12 5.37 -15.41
N PRO A 231 27.05 6.05 -15.88
CA PRO A 231 26.85 7.47 -15.57
C PRO A 231 26.76 7.78 -14.05
N LEU A 232 26.22 6.85 -13.26
CA LEU A 232 26.15 6.96 -11.80
C LEU A 232 27.48 6.54 -11.15
N ARG A 233 28.10 5.48 -11.65
CA ARG A 233 29.38 4.95 -11.15
C ARG A 233 30.52 5.94 -11.30
N ALA A 234 30.67 6.54 -12.49
CA ALA A 234 31.71 7.52 -12.78
C ALA A 234 31.64 8.78 -11.90
N ARG A 235 30.49 9.05 -11.27
CA ARG A 235 30.26 10.16 -10.35
C ARG A 235 30.37 9.78 -8.87
N ASP A 236 30.75 8.52 -8.57
CA ASP A 236 30.78 7.97 -7.21
C ASP A 236 29.41 8.04 -6.48
N TRP A 237 28.31 7.77 -7.20
CA TRP A 237 26.95 7.82 -6.66
C TRP A 237 26.31 6.46 -6.40
N LEU A 238 26.99 5.36 -6.77
CA LEU A 238 26.54 4.01 -6.45
C LEU A 238 27.14 3.55 -5.14
N THR A 239 26.30 3.03 -4.22
CA THR A 239 26.76 2.27 -3.06
C THR A 239 27.58 1.07 -3.55
N TYR A 240 28.77 0.89 -3.01
CA TYR A 240 29.65 -0.19 -3.42
C TYR A 240 30.34 -0.84 -2.22
N ILE A 241 30.80 -2.06 -2.43
CA ILE A 241 31.73 -2.73 -1.54
C ILE A 241 33.13 -2.70 -2.17
N LYS A 242 34.11 -2.37 -1.37
CA LYS A 242 35.52 -2.44 -1.76
C LYS A 242 36.33 -3.05 -0.61
N ASP A 243 37.08 -4.10 -0.92
CA ASP A 243 37.92 -4.81 0.04
C ASP A 243 37.15 -5.22 1.34
N GLY A 244 35.89 -5.65 1.19
CA GLY A 244 35.02 -6.05 2.30
C GLY A 244 34.32 -4.91 3.04
N VAL A 245 34.60 -3.64 2.70
CA VAL A 245 33.98 -2.45 3.31
C VAL A 245 32.89 -1.89 2.40
N ILE A 246 31.73 -1.60 2.99
CA ILE A 246 30.61 -0.96 2.29
C ILE A 246 30.80 0.55 2.33
N HIS A 247 30.71 1.18 1.17
CA HIS A 247 30.70 2.62 0.99
C HIS A 247 29.32 3.05 0.54
N GLU A 248 28.52 3.58 1.46
CA GLU A 248 27.17 4.06 1.16
C GLU A 248 27.21 5.29 0.27
N ARG A 249 26.27 5.36 -0.71
CA ARG A 249 26.16 6.40 -1.72
C ARG A 249 24.68 6.70 -1.99
N PRO A 250 24.37 7.78 -2.70
CA PRO A 250 23.00 8.17 -3.03
C PRO A 250 22.09 7.06 -3.59
N ILE A 251 22.66 6.15 -4.37
CA ILE A 251 21.91 5.06 -5.02
C ILE A 251 22.49 3.72 -4.62
N THR A 252 21.63 2.79 -4.18
CA THR A 252 22.01 1.39 -3.99
C THR A 252 21.29 0.52 -5.02
N VAL A 253 22.04 -0.15 -5.88
CA VAL A 253 21.51 -1.04 -6.91
C VAL A 253 21.37 -2.46 -6.36
N VAL A 254 20.19 -3.07 -6.57
CA VAL A 254 19.90 -4.45 -6.17
C VAL A 254 19.42 -5.24 -7.37
N GLY A 255 20.09 -6.35 -7.67
CA GLY A 255 19.70 -7.28 -8.73
C GLY A 255 18.78 -8.37 -8.21
N THR A 256 17.68 -8.60 -8.90
CA THR A 256 16.70 -9.67 -8.64
C THR A 256 16.28 -10.40 -9.91
N GLY A 257 15.29 -11.26 -9.84
CA GLY A 257 14.80 -12.04 -10.98
C GLY A 257 15.81 -13.09 -11.46
N ARG A 258 16.30 -12.94 -12.69
CA ARG A 258 17.31 -13.83 -13.25
C ARG A 258 18.74 -13.34 -13.05
N THR A 259 18.98 -12.48 -12.10
CA THR A 259 20.32 -12.00 -11.75
C THR A 259 21.19 -13.17 -11.29
N PRO A 260 22.32 -13.47 -11.95
CA PRO A 260 23.16 -14.61 -11.59
C PRO A 260 24.07 -14.24 -10.41
N PHE A 261 23.77 -14.78 -9.23
CA PHE A 261 24.53 -14.51 -7.99
C PHE A 261 26.02 -14.80 -8.15
N ASP A 262 26.35 -15.96 -8.75
CA ASP A 262 27.75 -16.36 -8.93
C ASP A 262 28.56 -15.36 -9.78
N MET A 263 27.93 -14.76 -10.79
CA MET A 263 28.59 -13.72 -11.60
C MET A 263 28.80 -12.43 -10.81
N LEU A 264 27.84 -12.02 -10.00
CA LEU A 264 28.01 -10.88 -9.10
C LEU A 264 29.19 -11.09 -8.13
N MET A 265 29.41 -12.34 -7.68
CA MET A 265 30.46 -12.69 -6.72
C MET A 265 31.84 -12.87 -7.36
N GLN A 266 31.97 -12.86 -8.71
CA GLN A 266 33.26 -13.04 -9.37
C GLN A 266 34.27 -11.92 -9.02
N ASN A 267 33.80 -10.68 -8.91
CA ASN A 267 34.64 -9.59 -8.44
C ASN A 267 34.61 -9.51 -6.91
N SER A 268 35.67 -10.03 -6.28
CA SER A 268 35.78 -10.04 -4.81
C SER A 268 36.26 -8.72 -4.22
N THR A 269 36.87 -7.84 -5.02
CA THR A 269 37.49 -6.58 -4.56
C THR A 269 36.56 -5.38 -4.67
N TYR A 270 35.71 -5.34 -5.70
CA TYR A 270 34.79 -4.22 -5.94
C TYR A 270 33.45 -4.71 -6.50
N ARG A 271 32.35 -4.28 -5.94
CA ARG A 271 30.98 -4.51 -6.46
C ARG A 271 30.07 -3.36 -6.09
N ASP A 272 29.21 -2.93 -7.00
CA ASP A 272 28.22 -1.88 -6.81
C ASP A 272 26.79 -2.33 -7.18
N ILE A 273 26.61 -3.64 -7.37
CA ILE A 273 25.30 -4.28 -7.46
C ILE A 273 25.24 -5.32 -6.34
N PHE A 274 24.18 -5.21 -5.52
CA PHE A 274 23.87 -6.14 -4.44
C PHE A 274 22.80 -7.13 -4.90
N PHE A 275 22.71 -8.26 -4.22
CA PHE A 275 21.74 -9.30 -4.56
C PHE A 275 20.47 -9.16 -3.70
N ASP A 276 19.33 -9.60 -4.26
CA ASP A 276 18.06 -9.77 -3.54
C ASP A 276 17.98 -11.23 -3.06
N ALA A 277 18.35 -11.49 -1.82
CA ALA A 277 18.46 -12.82 -1.26
C ALA A 277 17.08 -13.52 -1.15
N PRO A 278 17.01 -14.83 -1.33
CA PRO A 278 15.76 -15.59 -1.23
C PRO A 278 15.29 -15.74 0.22
N LEU A 279 14.46 -14.82 0.71
CA LEU A 279 14.02 -14.73 2.11
C LEU A 279 13.49 -16.05 2.68
N LYS A 280 12.81 -16.86 1.85
CA LYS A 280 12.28 -18.16 2.28
C LYS A 280 13.38 -19.12 2.78
N GLU A 281 14.56 -19.06 2.19
CA GLU A 281 15.70 -19.92 2.50
C GLU A 281 16.44 -19.47 3.76
N LEU A 282 16.17 -18.24 4.22
CA LEU A 282 16.84 -17.65 5.39
C LEU A 282 16.10 -17.94 6.70
N TYR A 283 15.02 -18.72 6.67
CA TYR A 283 14.21 -18.99 7.86
C TYR A 283 15.05 -19.53 9.01
N GLU A 284 14.90 -18.93 10.18
CA GLU A 284 15.40 -19.43 11.47
C GLU A 284 14.25 -19.50 12.48
N ASP A 285 14.19 -20.58 13.28
CA ASP A 285 13.10 -20.73 14.24
C ASP A 285 13.12 -19.54 15.23
N PRO A 286 12.03 -18.76 15.33
CA PRO A 286 11.99 -17.60 16.22
C PRO A 286 12.09 -17.98 17.71
N ASN A 287 11.75 -19.20 18.07
CA ASN A 287 11.79 -19.68 19.46
C ASN A 287 13.18 -20.16 19.91
N ILE A 288 14.11 -20.36 18.98
CA ILE A 288 15.48 -20.75 19.31
C ILE A 288 16.29 -19.48 19.57
N PRO A 289 16.86 -19.27 20.76
CA PRO A 289 17.73 -18.13 21.01
C PRO A 289 18.90 -18.07 20.03
N ASP A 290 19.32 -16.87 19.66
CA ASP A 290 20.54 -16.72 18.88
C ASP A 290 21.74 -16.88 19.83
N THR A 291 22.44 -18.00 19.71
CA THR A 291 23.63 -18.31 20.54
C THR A 291 24.90 -17.62 20.04
N GLY A 292 24.83 -16.97 18.86
CA GLY A 292 26.03 -16.33 18.27
C GLY A 292 27.11 -17.31 17.78
N GLU A 293 26.89 -18.61 17.88
CA GLU A 293 27.89 -19.66 17.64
C GLU A 293 28.02 -20.14 16.19
N ASN A 294 27.32 -19.53 15.22
CA ASN A 294 27.50 -19.90 13.82
C ASN A 294 28.83 -19.36 13.28
N ASN A 295 29.85 -20.19 13.31
CA ASN A 295 31.20 -19.88 12.77
C ASN A 295 31.27 -19.94 11.24
N GLU A 296 30.23 -20.44 10.55
CA GLU A 296 30.22 -20.51 9.09
C GLU A 296 29.70 -19.20 8.48
N PRO A 297 30.42 -18.64 7.50
CA PRO A 297 29.97 -17.43 6.83
C PRO A 297 28.67 -17.67 6.06
N TYR A 298 27.69 -16.82 6.27
CA TYR A 298 26.45 -16.87 5.52
C TYR A 298 26.69 -16.64 4.02
N VAL A 299 26.06 -17.44 3.17
CA VAL A 299 26.08 -17.27 1.70
C VAL A 299 25.59 -15.85 1.34
N TYR A 300 24.45 -15.46 1.90
CA TYR A 300 23.90 -14.11 1.75
C TYR A 300 24.15 -13.30 3.02
N ASN A 301 24.75 -12.16 2.87
CA ASN A 301 25.03 -11.25 3.99
C ASN A 301 25.14 -9.80 3.49
N ARG A 302 25.31 -8.87 4.41
CA ARG A 302 25.36 -7.43 4.10
C ARG A 302 26.39 -7.05 3.04
N THR A 303 27.46 -7.84 2.86
CA THR A 303 28.52 -7.49 1.88
C THR A 303 28.17 -7.89 0.45
N ASN A 304 27.13 -8.70 0.23
CA ASN A 304 26.74 -9.13 -1.12
C ASN A 304 25.26 -8.96 -1.40
N SER A 305 24.43 -8.74 -0.39
CA SER A 305 23.00 -8.61 -0.50
C SER A 305 22.50 -7.42 0.31
N LEU A 306 21.42 -6.79 -0.13
CA LEU A 306 20.75 -5.73 0.62
C LEU A 306 19.38 -6.18 1.07
N TYR A 307 18.55 -6.61 0.12
CA TYR A 307 17.22 -7.14 0.39
C TYR A 307 17.26 -8.66 0.60
N ALA A 308 16.32 -9.12 1.39
CA ALA A 308 15.85 -10.48 1.40
C ALA A 308 14.36 -10.46 1.08
N SER A 309 13.98 -10.93 -0.11
CA SER A 309 12.61 -10.81 -0.60
C SER A 309 11.93 -12.15 -0.83
N VAL A 310 10.60 -12.15 -0.70
CA VAL A 310 9.77 -13.32 -1.05
C VAL A 310 8.37 -12.90 -1.49
N ASN A 311 7.77 -13.71 -2.36
CA ASN A 311 6.35 -13.61 -2.69
C ASN A 311 5.52 -14.02 -1.46
N PHE A 312 4.83 -13.06 -0.85
CA PHE A 312 4.02 -13.27 0.36
C PHE A 312 3.02 -14.41 0.18
N ARG A 313 2.27 -14.40 -0.92
CA ARG A 313 1.23 -15.42 -1.15
C ARG A 313 1.81 -16.84 -1.28
N ARG A 314 3.01 -16.99 -1.86
CA ARG A 314 3.68 -18.29 -2.01
C ARG A 314 4.36 -18.76 -0.73
N ALA A 315 4.91 -17.85 0.07
CA ALA A 315 5.66 -18.19 1.27
C ALA A 315 4.78 -18.34 2.50
N ILE A 316 3.78 -17.44 2.65
CA ILE A 316 2.93 -17.36 3.84
C ILE A 316 1.55 -17.97 3.58
N GLY A 317 1.10 -17.97 2.32
CA GLY A 317 -0.21 -18.49 1.93
C GLY A 317 -1.30 -17.44 1.87
N SER A 318 -2.54 -17.91 1.70
CA SER A 318 -3.72 -17.04 1.66
C SER A 318 -4.15 -16.61 3.05
N VAL A 319 -4.49 -15.34 3.18
CA VAL A 319 -5.02 -14.74 4.42
C VAL A 319 -6.43 -14.23 4.12
N TRP A 320 -7.43 -14.76 4.83
CA TRP A 320 -8.83 -14.38 4.62
C TRP A 320 -9.28 -13.30 5.60
N THR A 321 -8.97 -13.47 6.87
CA THR A 321 -9.28 -12.52 7.96
C THR A 321 -8.00 -12.06 8.64
N ASP A 322 -7.38 -12.95 9.39
CA ASP A 322 -6.18 -12.72 10.18
C ASP A 322 -5.09 -13.71 9.82
N LEU A 323 -3.85 -13.35 10.11
CA LEU A 323 -2.72 -14.26 10.05
C LEU A 323 -2.85 -15.29 11.20
N SER A 324 -2.73 -16.56 10.87
CA SER A 324 -2.66 -17.63 11.87
C SER A 324 -1.32 -17.60 12.60
N GLU A 325 -1.26 -18.21 13.79
CA GLU A 325 0.00 -18.34 14.54
C GLU A 325 1.10 -19.04 13.75
N GLY A 326 0.75 -20.02 12.90
CA GLY A 326 1.70 -20.67 11.99
C GLY A 326 2.26 -19.71 10.94
N GLN A 327 1.42 -18.84 10.37
CA GLN A 327 1.84 -17.81 9.42
C GLN A 327 2.70 -16.73 10.09
N LEU A 328 2.34 -16.30 11.30
CA LEU A 328 3.15 -15.35 12.08
C LEU A 328 4.51 -15.94 12.45
N ARG A 329 4.56 -17.23 12.82
CA ARG A 329 5.84 -17.92 13.07
C ARG A 329 6.74 -17.95 11.85
N LEU A 330 6.17 -18.21 10.65
CA LEU A 330 6.93 -18.15 9.39
C LEU A 330 7.49 -16.76 9.13
N ILE A 331 6.68 -15.72 9.30
CA ILE A 331 7.09 -14.32 9.13
C ILE A 331 8.23 -13.98 10.10
N ARG A 332 8.04 -14.24 11.39
CA ARG A 332 9.04 -13.99 12.44
C ARG A 332 10.36 -14.72 12.18
N GLY A 333 10.27 -15.99 11.76
CA GLY A 333 11.48 -16.78 11.45
C GLY A 333 12.21 -16.28 10.21
N GLN A 334 11.51 -15.84 9.18
CA GLN A 334 12.10 -15.25 7.99
C GLN A 334 12.75 -13.90 8.30
N ILE A 335 12.09 -13.03 9.07
CA ILE A 335 12.63 -11.75 9.51
C ILE A 335 13.89 -11.97 10.36
N LYS A 336 13.81 -12.86 11.35
CA LYS A 336 14.98 -13.20 12.21
C LYS A 336 16.18 -13.64 11.38
N GLY A 337 15.96 -14.55 10.43
CA GLY A 337 17.04 -15.07 9.61
C GLY A 337 17.66 -14.04 8.68
N ALA A 338 16.87 -13.12 8.13
CA ALA A 338 17.37 -12.02 7.31
C ALA A 338 18.15 -11.00 8.16
N HIS A 339 17.60 -10.57 9.30
CA HIS A 339 18.23 -9.61 10.20
C HIS A 339 19.56 -10.12 10.76
N LYS A 340 19.65 -11.42 11.10
CA LYS A 340 20.91 -12.04 11.53
C LYS A 340 22.02 -11.92 10.49
N ARG A 341 21.65 -11.80 9.21
CA ARG A 341 22.57 -11.61 8.08
C ARG A 341 22.77 -10.14 7.70
N GLY A 342 22.11 -9.23 8.42
CA GLY A 342 22.15 -7.78 8.17
C GLY A 342 21.36 -7.36 6.92
N LEU A 343 20.36 -8.15 6.49
CA LEU A 343 19.56 -7.92 5.30
C LEU A 343 18.23 -7.27 5.64
N LYS A 344 17.69 -6.46 4.72
CA LYS A 344 16.39 -5.81 4.84
C LYS A 344 15.29 -6.68 4.25
N VAL A 345 14.24 -6.90 5.02
CA VAL A 345 13.12 -7.80 4.65
C VAL A 345 12.08 -7.09 3.79
N ARG A 346 11.73 -7.72 2.66
CA ARG A 346 10.71 -7.25 1.73
C ARG A 346 9.75 -8.38 1.33
N TYR A 347 8.45 -8.21 1.58
CA TYR A 347 7.40 -9.10 1.10
C TYR A 347 6.67 -8.46 -0.08
N TRP A 348 6.74 -9.07 -1.27
CA TRP A 348 5.98 -8.63 -2.43
C TRP A 348 4.75 -9.50 -2.68
N ASN A 349 3.82 -9.07 -3.54
CA ASN A 349 2.55 -9.75 -3.81
C ASN A 349 1.69 -9.96 -2.56
N THR A 350 1.65 -8.97 -1.67
CA THR A 350 0.67 -8.91 -0.59
C THR A 350 -0.73 -8.68 -1.16
N PRO A 351 -1.83 -9.11 -0.48
CA PRO A 351 -3.18 -8.90 -0.98
C PRO A 351 -3.50 -7.42 -1.17
N ALA A 352 -3.92 -7.03 -2.38
CA ALA A 352 -4.33 -5.66 -2.69
C ALA A 352 -5.76 -5.35 -2.24
N TRP A 353 -6.63 -6.37 -2.16
CA TRP A 353 -8.06 -6.25 -1.86
C TRP A 353 -8.56 -7.38 -0.94
N PRO A 354 -9.55 -7.14 -0.08
CA PRO A 354 -10.12 -5.83 0.33
C PRO A 354 -9.10 -4.94 1.02
N VAL A 355 -9.29 -3.60 0.94
CA VAL A 355 -8.36 -2.61 1.51
C VAL A 355 -8.10 -2.82 3.00
N ILE A 356 -9.14 -3.20 3.77
CA ILE A 356 -9.00 -3.51 5.20
C ILE A 356 -8.01 -4.65 5.43
N ARG A 357 -8.11 -5.74 4.65
CA ARG A 357 -7.18 -6.89 4.73
C ARG A 357 -5.77 -6.49 4.34
N ARG A 358 -5.60 -5.75 3.23
CA ARG A 358 -4.32 -5.21 2.81
C ARG A 358 -3.66 -4.42 3.94
N ASN A 359 -4.38 -3.44 4.48
CA ASN A 359 -3.86 -2.56 5.53
C ASN A 359 -3.49 -3.35 6.80
N LYS A 360 -4.26 -4.37 7.16
CA LYS A 360 -3.97 -5.22 8.31
C LYS A 360 -2.68 -6.03 8.09
N ILE A 361 -2.50 -6.61 6.91
CA ILE A 361 -1.27 -7.35 6.56
C ILE A 361 -0.06 -6.41 6.57
N TRP A 362 -0.16 -5.23 5.97
CA TRP A 362 0.91 -4.25 5.97
C TRP A 362 1.31 -3.86 7.39
N HIS A 363 0.31 -3.52 8.22
CA HIS A 363 0.55 -3.21 9.64
C HIS A 363 1.23 -4.38 10.37
N THR A 364 0.76 -5.62 10.16
CA THR A 364 1.36 -6.77 10.82
C THR A 364 2.80 -7.01 10.35
N LEU A 365 3.08 -6.93 9.07
CA LEU A 365 4.44 -7.11 8.55
C LEU A 365 5.41 -6.08 9.14
N MET A 366 5.03 -4.81 9.19
CA MET A 366 5.86 -3.75 9.77
C MET A 366 6.00 -3.91 11.29
N ALA A 367 4.94 -4.27 11.99
CA ALA A 367 4.97 -4.54 13.43
C ALA A 367 5.83 -5.75 13.81
N GLU A 368 5.90 -6.77 12.94
CA GLU A 368 6.78 -7.93 13.13
C GLU A 368 8.24 -7.65 12.72
N GLY A 369 8.52 -6.48 12.12
CA GLY A 369 9.86 -6.02 11.81
C GLY A 369 10.28 -6.14 10.33
N ALA A 370 9.34 -6.22 9.39
CA ALA A 370 9.70 -6.06 7.99
C ALA A 370 10.24 -4.65 7.75
N ASP A 371 11.35 -4.53 7.02
CA ASP A 371 12.06 -3.25 6.87
C ASP A 371 11.45 -2.37 5.78
N ILE A 372 10.89 -2.99 4.75
CA ILE A 372 10.41 -2.29 3.56
C ILE A 372 9.02 -2.78 3.19
N LEU A 373 8.10 -1.84 3.08
CA LEU A 373 6.75 -2.09 2.59
C LEU A 373 6.72 -2.04 1.06
N ASN A 374 6.56 -3.20 0.41
CA ASN A 374 6.45 -3.29 -1.05
C ASN A 374 5.03 -3.01 -1.51
N VAL A 375 4.82 -1.99 -2.36
CA VAL A 375 3.49 -1.44 -2.57
C VAL A 375 3.16 -1.09 -4.02
N ASP A 376 1.90 -1.34 -4.40
CA ASP A 376 1.29 -0.85 -5.63
C ASP A 376 0.53 0.47 -5.38
N ASP A 377 -0.04 0.66 -4.19
CA ASP A 377 -0.76 1.87 -3.78
C ASP A 377 0.16 2.80 -2.97
N LEU A 378 0.86 3.67 -3.69
CA LEU A 378 1.80 4.63 -3.11
C LEU A 378 1.14 5.55 -2.08
N LYS A 379 -0.06 6.06 -2.40
CA LYS A 379 -0.81 6.96 -1.51
C LYS A 379 -1.16 6.31 -0.19
N ALA A 380 -1.61 5.06 -0.22
CA ALA A 380 -1.94 4.34 1.00
C ALA A 380 -0.71 4.07 1.86
N ALA A 381 0.42 3.72 1.23
CA ALA A 381 1.65 3.41 1.94
C ALA A 381 2.22 4.61 2.72
N THR A 382 2.06 5.82 2.22
CA THR A 382 2.71 7.02 2.75
C THR A 382 1.83 7.90 3.64
N ARG A 383 0.50 7.64 3.69
CA ARG A 383 -0.45 8.41 4.52
C ARG A 383 -0.45 8.03 6.00
N LYS A 384 0.16 6.92 6.36
CA LYS A 384 0.19 6.38 7.73
C LYS A 384 1.59 5.91 8.06
N ARG A 385 1.91 5.92 9.35
CA ARG A 385 2.98 5.06 9.89
C ARG A 385 2.40 3.65 10.04
N TRP A 386 3.02 2.73 9.41
CA TRP A 386 2.62 1.31 9.43
C TRP A 386 3.33 0.56 10.52
#